data_beedbd759de633aebd4e048194942094
#
_entry.id   beedbd759de633aebd4e048194942094
#
_cell.length_a   1.000
_cell.length_b   1.000
_cell.length_c   1.000
_cell.angle_alpha   90.00
_cell.angle_beta   90.00
_cell.angle_gamma   90.00
#
_symmetry.space_group_name_H-M   'P 1'
#
loop_
_entity.id
_entity.type
_entity.pdbx_description
1 polymer ?
#
loop_
_entity_poly.entity_id
_entity_poly.type
_entity_poly.pdbx_seq_one_letter_code
_entity_poly.pdbx_strand_id
1 'polypeptide(L)'
;AVQQLGVNRALTANTTVDQHPDVLAGAAKVRDAYLAYSRTTLPAPVTGYVAQRSVQVGQRVSPGTPLMSVVPLNQVWVDANFKEWQLRHIRVGQPVDLTADVYGSSTVYHGKVVGFTPGTGSALALLPAQNATGNWIKVVQRLPVRIEIPAGELEKNPLRVGLSMNVDVNVRNSDGPQLGTESSSTYKTSVFARYGDEADAAIAKIIAANE
;
A
#
# COMPACT_ATOMS: atom_id res chain seq x y z
N ALA A 1 4.33 -22.80 -56.33
CA ALA A 1 4.13 -24.03 -55.51
C ALA A 1 5.43 -24.48 -54.82
N VAL A 2 6.57 -24.64 -55.50
CA VAL A 2 7.83 -25.13 -54.90
C VAL A 2 8.41 -24.20 -53.84
N GLN A 3 8.37 -22.87 -54.05
CA GLN A 3 8.81 -21.88 -53.05
C GLN A 3 7.95 -21.91 -51.80
N GLN A 4 6.62 -22.05 -51.93
CA GLN A 4 5.71 -22.14 -50.79
C GLN A 4 5.96 -23.40 -49.96
N LEU A 5 6.28 -24.52 -50.65
CA LEU A 5 6.63 -25.77 -49.97
C LEU A 5 7.96 -25.66 -49.20
N GLY A 6 8.92 -24.91 -49.76
CA GLY A 6 10.20 -24.62 -49.07
C GLY A 6 10.00 -23.78 -47.80
N VAL A 7 9.15 -22.74 -47.85
CA VAL A 7 8.82 -21.91 -46.69
C VAL A 7 8.10 -22.72 -45.62
N ASN A 8 7.09 -23.52 -46.02
CA ASN A 8 6.35 -24.35 -45.05
C ASN A 8 7.25 -25.41 -44.42
N ARG A 9 8.16 -26.03 -45.19
CA ARG A 9 9.16 -26.96 -44.63
C ARG A 9 10.11 -26.27 -43.65
N ALA A 10 10.57 -25.05 -43.95
CA ALA A 10 11.45 -24.30 -43.05
C ALA A 10 10.76 -23.92 -41.75
N LEU A 11 9.45 -23.63 -41.75
CA LEU A 11 8.66 -23.31 -40.58
C LEU A 11 8.35 -24.53 -39.69
N THR A 12 8.26 -25.73 -40.30
CA THR A 12 7.90 -26.97 -39.61
C THR A 12 9.07 -27.90 -39.31
N ALA A 13 10.24 -27.66 -39.95
CA ALA A 13 11.42 -28.50 -39.76
C ALA A 13 11.98 -28.35 -38.34
N ASN A 14 11.96 -29.43 -37.57
CA ASN A 14 12.44 -29.51 -36.19
C ASN A 14 11.70 -28.63 -35.17
N THR A 15 10.46 -28.22 -35.44
CA THR A 15 9.58 -27.51 -34.48
C THR A 15 8.45 -28.43 -34.06
N THR A 16 8.19 -28.45 -32.73
CA THR A 16 6.99 -29.06 -32.17
C THR A 16 5.81 -28.07 -32.31
N VAL A 17 4.58 -28.54 -32.20
CA VAL A 17 3.36 -27.72 -32.41
C VAL A 17 3.38 -26.50 -31.49
N ASP A 18 3.77 -26.69 -30.24
CA ASP A 18 3.88 -25.64 -29.22
C ASP A 18 4.94 -24.56 -29.51
N GLN A 19 5.97 -24.91 -30.31
CA GLN A 19 7.07 -24.01 -30.70
C GLN A 19 6.89 -23.39 -32.10
N HIS A 20 5.82 -23.74 -32.80
CA HIS A 20 5.55 -23.15 -34.11
C HIS A 20 5.26 -21.63 -33.98
N PRO A 21 5.86 -20.78 -34.84
CA PRO A 21 5.70 -19.33 -34.74
C PRO A 21 4.26 -18.84 -34.72
N ASP A 22 3.38 -19.43 -35.50
CA ASP A 22 1.95 -19.06 -35.54
C ASP A 22 1.21 -19.47 -34.28
N VAL A 23 1.58 -20.61 -33.67
CA VAL A 23 1.02 -21.06 -32.39
C VAL A 23 1.47 -20.13 -31.28
N LEU A 24 2.74 -19.72 -31.24
CA LEU A 24 3.25 -18.75 -30.28
C LEU A 24 2.57 -17.38 -30.41
N ALA A 25 2.36 -16.92 -31.67
CA ALA A 25 1.66 -15.68 -31.94
C ALA A 25 0.17 -15.77 -31.51
N GLY A 26 -0.47 -16.92 -31.73
CA GLY A 26 -1.82 -17.22 -31.24
C GLY A 26 -1.89 -17.24 -29.71
N ALA A 27 -0.93 -17.90 -29.07
CA ALA A 27 -0.81 -17.98 -27.61
C ALA A 27 -0.66 -16.59 -26.97
N ALA A 28 0.13 -15.71 -27.55
CA ALA A 28 0.26 -14.34 -27.10
C ALA A 28 -1.09 -13.59 -27.11
N LYS A 29 -1.86 -13.73 -28.20
CA LYS A 29 -3.20 -13.12 -28.30
C LYS A 29 -4.17 -13.68 -27.26
N VAL A 30 -4.14 -14.99 -27.00
CA VAL A 30 -4.95 -15.64 -25.96
C VAL A 30 -4.54 -15.12 -24.59
N ARG A 31 -3.24 -14.97 -24.31
CA ARG A 31 -2.73 -14.40 -23.07
C ARG A 31 -3.24 -13.00 -22.84
N ASP A 32 -3.14 -12.13 -23.84
CA ASP A 32 -3.62 -10.75 -23.75
C ASP A 32 -5.14 -10.69 -23.51
N ALA A 33 -5.91 -11.50 -24.22
CA ALA A 33 -7.34 -11.58 -24.03
C ALA A 33 -7.74 -12.12 -22.65
N TYR A 34 -7.02 -13.14 -22.15
CA TYR A 34 -7.24 -13.70 -20.83
C TYR A 34 -6.92 -12.68 -19.73
N LEU A 35 -5.80 -11.97 -19.83
CA LEU A 35 -5.44 -10.90 -18.90
C LEU A 35 -6.44 -9.75 -18.93
N ALA A 36 -6.92 -9.37 -20.10
CA ALA A 36 -7.98 -8.35 -20.23
C ALA A 36 -9.27 -8.81 -19.54
N TYR A 37 -9.68 -10.06 -19.74
CA TYR A 37 -10.84 -10.65 -19.07
C TYR A 37 -10.64 -10.72 -17.55
N SER A 38 -9.51 -11.22 -17.06
CA SER A 38 -9.21 -11.32 -15.62
C SER A 38 -9.26 -9.96 -14.92
N ARG A 39 -8.84 -8.90 -15.62
CA ARG A 39 -8.87 -7.51 -15.12
C ARG A 39 -10.26 -6.88 -15.09
N THR A 40 -11.29 -7.53 -15.64
CA THR A 40 -12.69 -7.07 -15.48
C THR A 40 -13.20 -7.22 -14.04
N THR A 41 -12.58 -8.12 -13.28
CA THR A 41 -12.86 -8.30 -11.85
C THR A 41 -11.67 -7.76 -11.05
N LEU A 42 -11.88 -6.73 -10.26
CA LEU A 42 -10.88 -6.11 -9.41
C LEU A 42 -11.03 -6.61 -7.97
N PRO A 43 -10.23 -7.59 -7.54
CA PRO A 43 -10.22 -8.03 -6.15
C PRO A 43 -9.62 -6.95 -5.25
N ALA A 44 -10.09 -6.89 -3.98
CA ALA A 44 -9.50 -6.01 -2.99
C ALA A 44 -8.03 -6.40 -2.74
N PRO A 45 -7.08 -5.45 -2.84
CA PRO A 45 -5.66 -5.76 -2.63
C PRO A 45 -5.33 -6.08 -1.17
N VAL A 46 -6.20 -5.70 -0.25
CA VAL A 46 -6.05 -5.85 1.19
C VAL A 46 -7.38 -6.26 1.83
N THR A 47 -7.31 -6.99 2.93
CA THR A 47 -8.47 -7.21 3.79
C THR A 47 -8.70 -5.96 4.63
N GLY A 48 -9.88 -5.38 4.58
CA GLY A 48 -10.18 -4.14 5.30
C GLY A 48 -11.61 -3.66 5.07
N TYR A 49 -11.86 -2.41 5.45
CA TYR A 49 -13.16 -1.75 5.32
C TYR A 49 -13.15 -0.75 4.17
N VAL A 50 -14.24 -0.69 3.43
CA VAL A 50 -14.43 0.32 2.39
C VAL A 50 -14.66 1.67 3.06
N ALA A 51 -13.68 2.57 2.94
CA ALA A 51 -13.75 3.91 3.52
C ALA A 51 -14.46 4.91 2.60
N GLN A 52 -14.18 4.82 1.29
CA GLN A 52 -14.75 5.70 0.29
C GLN A 52 -15.03 4.93 -0.99
N ARG A 53 -16.20 5.15 -1.57
CA ARG A 53 -16.56 4.62 -2.88
C ARG A 53 -16.86 5.80 -3.82
N SER A 54 -16.07 5.92 -4.89
CA SER A 54 -16.17 7.02 -5.86
C SER A 54 -16.90 6.59 -7.15
N VAL A 55 -17.23 5.31 -7.29
CA VAL A 55 -17.84 4.74 -8.49
C VAL A 55 -19.29 4.30 -8.23
N GLN A 56 -20.16 4.45 -9.24
CA GLN A 56 -21.54 3.99 -9.24
C GLN A 56 -21.75 2.88 -10.28
N VAL A 57 -22.78 2.04 -10.06
CA VAL A 57 -23.18 1.02 -11.04
C VAL A 57 -23.63 1.71 -12.33
N GLY A 58 -23.18 1.21 -13.48
CA GLY A 58 -23.44 1.81 -14.79
C GLY A 58 -22.49 2.94 -15.19
N GLN A 59 -21.59 3.36 -14.30
CA GLN A 59 -20.58 4.37 -14.62
C GLN A 59 -19.49 3.77 -15.51
N ARG A 60 -19.10 4.50 -16.56
CA ARG A 60 -17.93 4.17 -17.37
C ARG A 60 -16.65 4.55 -16.60
N VAL A 61 -15.75 3.59 -16.48
CA VAL A 61 -14.45 3.80 -15.83
C VAL A 61 -13.31 3.64 -16.85
N SER A 62 -12.26 4.41 -16.68
CA SER A 62 -11.05 4.33 -17.49
C SER A 62 -9.89 3.79 -16.65
N PRO A 63 -8.86 3.18 -17.24
CA PRO A 63 -7.66 2.79 -16.52
C PRO A 63 -7.08 3.97 -15.71
N GLY A 64 -6.74 3.73 -14.44
CA GLY A 64 -6.25 4.76 -13.53
C GLY A 64 -7.33 5.53 -12.75
N THR A 65 -8.61 5.30 -13.04
CA THR A 65 -9.69 5.93 -12.26
C THR A 65 -9.78 5.31 -10.87
N PRO A 66 -9.69 6.09 -9.77
CA PRO A 66 -9.86 5.56 -8.42
C PRO A 66 -11.32 5.16 -8.20
N LEU A 67 -11.56 3.90 -7.82
CA LEU A 67 -12.90 3.34 -7.64
C LEU A 67 -13.34 3.39 -6.18
N MET A 68 -12.48 2.93 -5.29
CA MET A 68 -12.76 2.90 -3.85
C MET A 68 -11.46 2.84 -3.04
N SER A 69 -11.54 3.23 -1.78
CA SER A 69 -10.45 3.09 -0.81
C SER A 69 -10.80 1.99 0.18
N VAL A 70 -9.89 1.04 0.37
CA VAL A 70 -9.99 -0.01 1.39
C VAL A 70 -8.94 0.24 2.45
N VAL A 71 -9.37 0.33 3.71
CA VAL A 71 -8.50 0.63 4.87
C VAL A 71 -8.38 -0.59 5.75
N PRO A 72 -7.17 -1.15 5.93
CA PRO A 72 -6.92 -2.23 6.88
C PRO A 72 -6.82 -1.65 8.31
N LEU A 73 -7.83 -1.90 9.15
CA LEU A 73 -7.86 -1.38 10.51
C LEU A 73 -6.96 -2.17 11.49
N ASN A 74 -6.35 -3.23 11.05
CA ASN A 74 -5.35 -3.99 11.82
C ASN A 74 -3.92 -3.44 11.70
N GLN A 75 -3.72 -2.41 10.89
CA GLN A 75 -2.41 -1.79 10.63
C GLN A 75 -2.54 -0.26 10.71
N VAL A 76 -3.00 0.22 11.86
CA VAL A 76 -3.10 1.66 12.12
C VAL A 76 -1.90 2.15 12.90
N TRP A 77 -1.56 3.41 12.70
CA TRP A 77 -0.53 4.12 13.45
C TRP A 77 -1.08 5.46 13.94
N VAL A 78 -0.39 6.05 14.89
CA VAL A 78 -0.71 7.38 15.40
C VAL A 78 0.43 8.33 15.06
N ASP A 79 0.13 9.44 14.42
CA ASP A 79 1.09 10.52 14.20
C ASP A 79 0.86 11.58 15.30
N ALA A 80 1.65 11.49 16.38
CA ALA A 80 1.55 12.37 17.55
C ALA A 80 2.35 13.66 17.33
N ASN A 81 1.67 14.80 17.43
CA ASN A 81 2.27 16.12 17.16
C ASN A 81 2.91 16.71 18.42
N PHE A 82 4.18 16.37 18.69
CA PHE A 82 4.93 16.91 19.83
C PHE A 82 5.50 18.30 19.52
N LYS A 83 5.56 19.13 20.58
CA LYS A 83 6.26 20.41 20.51
C LYS A 83 7.77 20.18 20.44
N GLU A 84 8.49 21.08 19.79
CA GLU A 84 9.94 20.98 19.55
C GLU A 84 10.74 20.66 20.84
N TRP A 85 10.43 21.28 21.96
CA TRP A 85 11.14 21.04 23.22
C TRP A 85 10.87 19.65 23.85
N GLN A 86 9.74 19.01 23.54
CA GLN A 86 9.40 17.68 24.05
C GLN A 86 10.24 16.59 23.34
N LEU A 87 10.70 16.86 22.12
CA LEU A 87 11.46 15.90 21.31
C LEU A 87 12.85 15.60 21.86
N ARG A 88 13.36 16.44 22.78
CA ARG A 88 14.72 16.27 23.35
C ARG A 88 14.97 14.87 23.90
N HIS A 89 13.99 14.26 24.52
CA HIS A 89 14.09 12.96 25.19
C HIS A 89 13.38 11.82 24.48
N ILE A 90 12.66 12.11 23.40
CA ILE A 90 11.97 11.07 22.60
C ILE A 90 12.99 10.38 21.70
N ARG A 91 12.92 9.04 21.67
CA ARG A 91 13.79 8.18 20.85
C ARG A 91 12.95 7.09 20.19
N VAL A 92 13.43 6.60 19.04
CA VAL A 92 12.85 5.43 18.38
C VAL A 92 12.99 4.20 19.29
N GLY A 93 11.92 3.43 19.39
CA GLY A 93 11.90 2.24 20.21
C GLY A 93 11.28 2.43 21.60
N GLN A 94 11.04 3.66 22.04
CA GLN A 94 10.41 3.91 23.35
C GLN A 94 8.98 3.40 23.39
N PRO A 95 8.54 2.82 24.51
CA PRO A 95 7.15 2.41 24.73
C PRO A 95 6.27 3.65 24.93
N VAL A 96 5.04 3.52 24.47
CA VAL A 96 4.04 4.60 24.46
C VAL A 96 2.71 4.05 24.94
N ASP A 97 2.09 4.76 25.85
CA ASP A 97 0.72 4.53 26.28
C ASP A 97 -0.20 5.52 25.54
N LEU A 98 -1.27 4.99 24.95
CA LEU A 98 -2.22 5.78 24.17
C LEU A 98 -3.63 5.56 24.67
N THR A 99 -4.40 6.64 24.75
CA THR A 99 -5.83 6.58 25.06
C THR A 99 -6.62 7.29 23.97
N ALA A 100 -7.69 6.66 23.48
CA ALA A 100 -8.56 7.24 22.47
C ALA A 100 -9.79 7.86 23.13
N ASP A 101 -10.14 9.07 22.75
CA ASP A 101 -11.30 9.78 23.34
C ASP A 101 -12.60 9.00 23.18
N VAL A 102 -12.74 8.23 22.10
CA VAL A 102 -13.92 7.40 21.81
C VAL A 102 -14.14 6.27 22.83
N TYR A 103 -13.09 5.77 23.47
CA TYR A 103 -13.17 4.70 24.47
C TYR A 103 -12.90 5.17 25.90
N GLY A 104 -12.56 6.45 26.06
CA GLY A 104 -12.24 7.06 27.36
C GLY A 104 -10.90 6.60 27.94
N SER A 105 -10.56 7.10 29.12
CA SER A 105 -9.25 6.87 29.75
C SER A 105 -9.05 5.46 30.31
N SER A 106 -10.10 4.63 30.38
CA SER A 106 -10.00 3.25 30.89
C SER A 106 -9.41 2.28 29.87
N THR A 107 -9.42 2.62 28.58
CA THR A 107 -8.86 1.80 27.52
C THR A 107 -7.51 2.37 27.11
N VAL A 108 -6.44 1.67 27.50
CA VAL A 108 -5.06 2.03 27.15
C VAL A 108 -4.55 1.08 26.10
N TYR A 109 -3.96 1.63 25.04
CA TYR A 109 -3.25 0.89 23.99
C TYR A 109 -1.75 1.06 24.23
N HIS A 110 -0.99 0.00 24.01
CA HIS A 110 0.46 0.02 24.14
C HIS A 110 1.07 0.06 22.74
N GLY A 111 1.80 1.13 22.48
CA GLY A 111 2.47 1.35 21.22
C GLY A 111 3.98 1.52 21.36
N LYS A 112 4.64 1.76 20.26
CA LYS A 112 6.08 2.01 20.19
C LYS A 112 6.41 3.13 19.22
N VAL A 113 7.33 4.01 19.59
CA VAL A 113 7.87 5.03 18.68
C VAL A 113 8.66 4.34 17.57
N VAL A 114 8.26 4.53 16.30
CA VAL A 114 8.93 3.93 15.14
C VAL A 114 9.70 4.95 14.29
N GLY A 115 9.34 6.23 14.37
CA GLY A 115 10.05 7.24 13.59
C GLY A 115 9.57 8.65 13.82
N PHE A 116 10.34 9.58 13.26
CA PHE A 116 10.04 11.01 13.24
C PHE A 116 9.85 11.45 11.79
N THR A 117 8.89 12.31 11.55
CA THR A 117 8.77 12.97 10.25
C THR A 117 9.98 13.90 10.04
N PRO A 118 10.60 13.94 8.84
CA PRO A 118 11.81 14.73 8.59
C PRO A 118 11.58 16.25 8.60
N GLY A 119 10.35 16.71 8.82
CA GLY A 119 10.01 18.13 8.88
C GLY A 119 8.78 18.41 9.73
N THR A 120 8.63 19.67 10.12
CA THR A 120 7.44 20.14 10.83
C THR A 120 6.24 20.18 9.91
N GLY A 121 5.04 20.07 10.46
CA GLY A 121 3.80 20.12 9.68
C GLY A 121 3.64 21.40 8.85
N SER A 122 4.15 22.54 9.35
CA SER A 122 4.13 23.81 8.62
C SER A 122 5.15 23.86 7.46
N ALA A 123 6.32 23.22 7.63
CA ALA A 123 7.35 23.20 6.59
C ALA A 123 7.00 22.25 5.44
N LEU A 124 6.27 21.16 5.73
CA LEU A 124 5.84 20.17 4.75
C LEU A 124 4.42 20.41 4.22
N ALA A 125 3.78 21.53 4.61
CA ALA A 125 2.48 21.88 4.10
C ALA A 125 2.55 22.23 2.61
N LEU A 126 1.49 21.91 1.86
CA LEU A 126 1.39 22.23 0.42
C LEU A 126 1.53 23.74 0.14
N LEU A 127 1.06 24.57 1.08
CA LEU A 127 1.22 26.03 1.08
C LEU A 127 1.82 26.44 2.43
N PRO A 128 3.17 26.47 2.55
CA PRO A 128 3.82 26.93 3.76
C PRO A 128 3.50 28.41 4.04
N ALA A 129 3.20 28.73 5.29
CA ALA A 129 2.98 30.12 5.69
C ALA A 129 4.28 30.93 5.50
N GLN A 130 4.24 31.94 4.63
CA GLN A 130 5.35 32.85 4.35
C GLN A 130 5.15 34.14 5.15
N ASN A 131 6.03 34.42 6.11
CA ASN A 131 6.12 35.74 6.77
C ASN A 131 7.18 36.61 6.06
N ALA A 132 6.86 37.06 4.84
CA ALA A 132 7.79 37.88 4.04
C ALA A 132 7.81 39.36 4.44
N THR A 133 6.76 39.84 5.12
CA THR A 133 6.61 41.26 5.52
C THR A 133 6.04 41.35 6.93
N GLY A 134 6.87 41.71 7.89
CA GLY A 134 6.47 41.94 9.28
C GLY A 134 7.54 41.57 10.30
N ASN A 135 7.29 41.84 11.57
CA ASN A 135 8.16 41.46 12.67
C ASN A 135 8.22 39.92 12.77
N TRP A 136 9.42 39.36 12.75
CA TRP A 136 9.61 37.94 12.98
C TRP A 136 9.22 37.55 14.40
N ILE A 137 8.28 36.61 14.53
CA ILE A 137 7.85 36.05 15.81
C ILE A 137 8.22 34.58 15.83
N LYS A 138 8.92 34.15 16.86
CA LYS A 138 9.23 32.73 17.07
C LYS A 138 7.95 31.96 17.44
N VAL A 139 7.46 31.15 16.51
CA VAL A 139 6.33 30.24 16.77
C VAL A 139 6.86 28.84 17.06
N VAL A 140 6.44 28.24 18.18
CA VAL A 140 6.81 26.88 18.56
C VAL A 140 6.21 25.91 17.54
N GLN A 141 7.09 25.20 16.83
CA GLN A 141 6.71 24.22 15.84
C GLN A 141 6.33 22.89 16.49
N ARG A 142 5.53 22.10 15.77
CA ARG A 142 5.20 20.71 16.14
C ARG A 142 5.78 19.76 15.10
N LEU A 143 6.35 18.65 15.58
CA LEU A 143 6.87 17.59 14.75
C LEU A 143 6.02 16.33 14.95
N PRO A 144 5.51 15.71 13.87
CA PRO A 144 4.83 14.44 13.95
C PRO A 144 5.82 13.32 14.29
N VAL A 145 5.48 12.54 15.29
CA VAL A 145 6.19 11.33 15.71
C VAL A 145 5.27 10.15 15.43
N ARG A 146 5.75 9.19 14.67
CA ARG A 146 4.97 8.00 14.31
C ARG A 146 5.08 6.95 15.40
N ILE A 147 3.92 6.47 15.83
CA ILE A 147 3.75 5.45 16.85
C ILE A 147 2.98 4.30 16.22
N GLU A 148 3.56 3.12 16.25
CA GLU A 148 2.92 1.88 15.81
C GLU A 148 2.17 1.24 16.98
N ILE A 149 0.97 0.74 16.68
CA ILE A 149 0.14 -0.02 17.63
C ILE A 149 0.10 -1.46 17.12
N PRO A 150 0.47 -2.46 17.94
CA PRO A 150 0.37 -3.87 17.56
C PRO A 150 -1.07 -4.27 17.24
N ALA A 151 -1.25 -5.11 16.21
CA ALA A 151 -2.58 -5.54 15.77
C ALA A 151 -3.42 -6.18 16.87
N GLY A 152 -2.80 -6.93 17.80
CA GLY A 152 -3.50 -7.55 18.93
C GLY A 152 -4.16 -6.57 19.91
N GLU A 153 -3.65 -5.35 20.02
CA GLU A 153 -4.26 -4.29 20.85
C GLU A 153 -5.56 -3.76 20.20
N LEU A 154 -5.70 -3.90 18.88
CA LEU A 154 -6.83 -3.39 18.10
C LEU A 154 -8.01 -4.36 18.00
N GLU A 155 -7.82 -5.64 18.37
CA GLU A 155 -8.85 -6.67 18.22
C GLU A 155 -10.08 -6.42 19.10
N LYS A 156 -9.87 -5.99 20.35
CA LYS A 156 -10.95 -5.74 21.32
C LYS A 156 -11.63 -4.39 21.09
N ASN A 157 -10.83 -3.37 20.81
CA ASN A 157 -11.28 -1.99 20.66
C ASN A 157 -10.70 -1.40 19.36
N PRO A 158 -11.32 -1.64 18.20
CA PRO A 158 -10.78 -1.23 16.91
C PRO A 158 -10.78 0.28 16.76
N LEU A 159 -9.63 0.85 16.44
CA LEU A 159 -9.48 2.26 16.14
C LEU A 159 -9.89 2.56 14.70
N ARG A 160 -10.39 3.78 14.47
CA ARG A 160 -10.71 4.29 13.14
C ARG A 160 -9.76 5.42 12.76
N VAL A 161 -9.55 5.60 11.47
CA VAL A 161 -8.73 6.70 10.96
C VAL A 161 -9.39 8.04 11.29
N GLY A 162 -8.59 8.99 11.76
CA GLY A 162 -9.03 10.35 12.08
C GLY A 162 -9.51 10.56 13.52
N LEU A 163 -9.39 9.55 14.39
CA LEU A 163 -9.68 9.72 15.81
C LEU A 163 -8.60 10.53 16.52
N SER A 164 -9.01 11.31 17.52
CA SER A 164 -8.11 12.00 18.44
C SER A 164 -7.63 11.05 19.53
N MET A 165 -6.35 11.16 19.88
CA MET A 165 -5.73 10.34 20.92
C MET A 165 -4.83 11.18 21.82
N ASN A 166 -4.77 10.80 23.09
CA ASN A 166 -3.76 11.28 24.02
C ASN A 166 -2.59 10.28 24.02
N VAL A 167 -1.38 10.81 24.06
CA VAL A 167 -0.16 10.03 23.86
C VAL A 167 0.84 10.35 24.96
N ASP A 168 1.23 9.33 25.72
CA ASP A 168 2.23 9.42 26.79
C ASP A 168 3.43 8.54 26.47
N VAL A 169 4.58 9.17 26.15
CA VAL A 169 5.82 8.47 25.81
C VAL A 169 6.66 8.27 27.08
N ASN A 170 7.07 7.03 27.33
CA ASN A 170 7.98 6.72 28.40
C ASN A 170 9.42 7.03 28.00
N VAL A 171 9.94 8.17 28.45
CA VAL A 171 11.26 8.69 28.09
C VAL A 171 12.37 8.28 29.07
N ARG A 172 12.16 7.28 29.92
CA ARG A 172 13.18 6.84 30.91
C ARG A 172 14.42 6.29 30.25
N ASN A 173 14.27 5.58 29.14
CA ASN A 173 15.40 5.12 28.32
C ASN A 173 15.53 6.02 27.08
N SER A 174 16.68 6.66 26.92
CA SER A 174 17.00 7.56 25.80
C SER A 174 18.14 7.06 24.92
N ASP A 175 18.46 5.76 24.92
CA ASP A 175 19.57 5.17 24.19
C ASP A 175 19.26 4.91 22.69
N GLY A 176 18.02 5.07 22.27
CA GLY A 176 17.58 4.88 20.88
C GLY A 176 18.03 6.00 19.93
N PRO A 177 18.01 5.76 18.61
CA PRO A 177 18.30 6.79 17.62
C PRO A 177 17.22 7.88 17.60
N GLN A 178 17.62 9.10 17.22
CA GLN A 178 16.67 10.22 17.03
C GLN A 178 15.98 10.17 15.67
N LEU A 179 16.59 9.55 14.67
CA LEU A 179 16.00 9.35 13.35
C LEU A 179 15.79 7.85 13.16
N GLY A 180 14.56 7.47 12.85
CA GLY A 180 14.23 6.08 12.53
C GLY A 180 14.80 5.71 11.17
N THR A 181 15.41 4.56 11.09
CA THR A 181 15.69 3.87 9.83
C THR A 181 14.41 3.12 9.45
N GLU A 182 13.78 3.54 8.37
CA GLU A 182 12.69 2.89 7.65
C GLU A 182 11.57 2.20 8.46
N SER A 183 10.35 2.63 8.23
CA SER A 183 9.16 1.87 8.60
C SER A 183 9.17 0.54 7.87
N SER A 184 9.32 -0.56 8.58
CA SER A 184 9.42 -1.92 8.04
C SER A 184 8.12 -2.49 7.47
N SER A 185 7.00 -1.80 7.58
CA SER A 185 5.71 -2.29 7.11
C SER A 185 5.46 -1.96 5.64
N THR A 186 6.25 -2.57 4.75
CA THR A 186 5.89 -2.60 3.33
C THR A 186 4.75 -3.60 3.14
N TYR A 187 3.56 -3.11 2.86
CA TYR A 187 2.44 -3.98 2.51
C TYR A 187 2.70 -4.63 1.14
N LYS A 188 2.64 -5.96 1.09
CA LYS A 188 2.77 -6.74 -0.15
C LYS A 188 1.48 -7.51 -0.38
N THR A 189 0.95 -7.45 -1.59
CA THR A 189 -0.19 -8.26 -2.01
C THR A 189 0.21 -9.21 -3.12
N SER A 190 -0.26 -10.45 -3.06
CA SER A 190 -0.10 -11.46 -4.11
C SER A 190 -1.39 -11.70 -4.91
N VAL A 191 -2.42 -10.91 -4.66
CA VAL A 191 -3.77 -11.12 -5.23
C VAL A 191 -3.77 -11.13 -6.75
N PHE A 192 -2.86 -10.37 -7.38
CA PHE A 192 -2.73 -10.29 -8.84
C PHE A 192 -1.67 -11.22 -9.44
N ALA A 193 -0.91 -11.95 -8.62
CA ALA A 193 0.22 -12.76 -9.08
C ALA A 193 -0.22 -13.95 -9.96
N ARG A 194 -1.41 -14.50 -9.71
CA ARG A 194 -1.92 -15.72 -10.39
C ARG A 194 -2.36 -15.52 -11.83
N TYR A 195 -2.64 -14.28 -12.26
CA TYR A 195 -3.21 -14.04 -13.59
C TYR A 195 -2.33 -14.51 -14.74
N GLY A 196 -1.01 -14.42 -14.60
CA GLY A 196 -0.06 -14.93 -15.59
C GLY A 196 -0.10 -16.45 -15.70
N ASP A 197 -0.01 -17.13 -14.58
CA ASP A 197 0.00 -18.60 -14.49
C ASP A 197 -1.32 -19.20 -14.98
N GLU A 198 -2.44 -18.59 -14.66
CA GLU A 198 -3.77 -18.99 -15.13
C GLU A 198 -3.92 -18.82 -16.64
N ALA A 199 -3.36 -17.74 -17.21
CA ALA A 199 -3.33 -17.53 -18.64
C ALA A 199 -2.50 -18.60 -19.36
N ASP A 200 -1.33 -18.93 -18.83
CA ASP A 200 -0.44 -19.96 -19.40
C ASP A 200 -1.06 -21.35 -19.31
N ALA A 201 -1.74 -21.67 -18.20
CA ALA A 201 -2.50 -22.91 -18.06
C ALA A 201 -3.67 -23.00 -19.07
N ALA A 202 -4.36 -21.89 -19.34
CA ALA A 202 -5.41 -21.84 -20.35
C ALA A 202 -4.86 -22.07 -21.76
N ILE A 203 -3.72 -21.47 -22.10
CA ILE A 203 -3.03 -21.67 -23.38
C ILE A 203 -2.61 -23.14 -23.56
N ALA A 204 -1.95 -23.72 -22.55
CA ALA A 204 -1.53 -25.12 -22.59
C ALA A 204 -2.72 -26.07 -22.81
N LYS A 205 -3.86 -25.80 -22.17
CA LYS A 205 -5.09 -26.59 -22.35
C LYS A 205 -5.65 -26.47 -23.77
N ILE A 206 -5.60 -25.28 -24.38
CA ILE A 206 -6.07 -25.08 -25.76
C ILE A 206 -5.18 -25.80 -26.74
N ILE A 207 -3.84 -25.72 -26.57
CA ILE A 207 -2.88 -26.42 -27.45
C ILE A 207 -3.13 -27.91 -27.36
N ALA A 208 -3.14 -28.49 -26.16
CA ALA A 208 -3.36 -29.94 -25.97
C ALA A 208 -4.71 -30.46 -26.45
N ALA A 209 -5.72 -29.61 -26.58
CA ALA A 209 -7.04 -29.99 -27.11
C ALA A 209 -7.11 -29.98 -28.63
N ASN A 210 -6.08 -29.44 -29.33
CA ASN A 210 -6.01 -29.28 -30.79
C ASN A 210 -4.77 -29.99 -31.43
N GLU A 211 -4.00 -30.74 -30.65
CA GLU A 211 -3.01 -31.71 -31.12
C GLU A 211 -3.70 -33.03 -31.51
#